data_c2a279b3e49409c13f5b2df9cb13d7b6
#
_entry.id   c2a279b3e49409c13f5b2df9cb13d7b6
#
_cell.length_a   1.000
_cell.length_b   1.000
_cell.length_c   1.000
_cell.angle_alpha   90.00
_cell.angle_beta   90.00
_cell.angle_gamma   90.00
#
_symmetry.space_group_name_H-M   'P 1'
#
loop_
_entity.id
_entity.type
_entity.pdbx_description
1 polymer ?
#
loop_
_entity_poly.entity_id
_entity_poly.type
_entity_poly.pdbx_seq_one_letter_code
_entity_poly.pdbx_strand_id
1 'polypeptide(L)'
;MKIGLKYVVRSGRHYHFRFTVPQDVRPFIGRREIKKSLQTDDWREAGVRAKQIACRTLELVRNLRKHMLNAKQRDNKEQLIREVVKRALDDSLRADEQWRLHREATSEEDADLEINRLKEALERERSALARNDLTGIYDHVVRYLTDFDYLDELGHPVDLAKLCRESLKAYIVQLQVELARAQGDYENPYDGVTAESFSGARTSVVSSSPSPEDESPPQPAVPAGITLAAAIDGYVDEQVTGEVWLEKTQIESGAMLKLLLEHFGDVALKHLSHQRLLHFRNDVLRKVPANRERNPKYRDTDLASLLSLDVPASDRMSVDTQNKYLRRISGLFGWAVRHEHLGSNPASGLQYKKKRRPDEERAVYSPENLLGLQAALVELPDHCHAWQYWTPLVAVYSGMRQNEIAQLHLDDVDDRDGVLCFDVNGNSDDKTLKSKAARRLVPIHHDLVDLGFMDYTEDLRRQKKKRVWPDLTKGRDGYGRAVSRWFSKWRKTWLTPEDLKQKRDFHSFRHTFDDRLKHAGVLDVRLPQLMGHSLETDQTFGRYGDLLRPPQLLEAVKLLDLGFDLDKLRREWP
;
A
#
# COMPACT_ATOMS: atom_id res chain seq x y z
N MET A 1 32.37 25.15 -9.59
CA MET A 1 32.16 24.34 -8.38
C MET A 1 31.55 23.00 -8.79
N LYS A 2 32.32 21.90 -8.79
CA LYS A 2 31.82 20.58 -9.24
C LYS A 2 30.98 20.00 -8.09
N ILE A 3 29.68 20.10 -8.18
CA ILE A 3 28.77 19.35 -7.31
C ILE A 3 28.89 17.88 -7.72
N GLY A 4 29.71 17.11 -6.98
CA GLY A 4 29.85 15.68 -7.19
C GLY A 4 28.52 14.99 -6.94
N LEU A 5 27.87 14.51 -7.98
CA LEU A 5 26.68 13.68 -7.84
C LEU A 5 27.10 12.35 -7.19
N LYS A 6 26.66 12.13 -5.96
CA LYS A 6 26.85 10.87 -5.24
C LYS A 6 26.30 9.72 -6.11
N TYR A 7 27.07 8.67 -6.30
CA TYR A 7 26.77 7.49 -7.12
C TYR A 7 26.85 7.64 -8.65
N VAL A 8 27.30 8.76 -9.21
CA VAL A 8 27.48 8.94 -10.66
C VAL A 8 28.96 9.01 -11.02
N VAL A 9 29.39 8.18 -11.97
CA VAL A 9 30.76 8.19 -12.50
C VAL A 9 30.68 8.26 -14.03
N ARG A 10 31.48 9.13 -14.65
CA ARG A 10 31.59 9.20 -16.10
C ARG A 10 32.59 8.16 -16.59
N SER A 11 32.21 7.36 -17.59
CA SER A 11 33.09 6.39 -18.24
C SER A 11 32.87 6.50 -19.77
N GLY A 12 33.85 7.07 -20.47
CA GLY A 12 33.72 7.39 -21.88
C GLY A 12 32.68 8.49 -22.13
N ARG A 13 31.77 8.25 -23.08
CA ARG A 13 30.68 9.18 -23.44
C ARG A 13 29.47 9.12 -22.50
N HIS A 14 29.31 8.03 -21.73
CA HIS A 14 28.11 7.81 -20.90
C HIS A 14 28.40 7.88 -19.42
N TYR A 15 27.34 8.17 -18.65
CA TYR A 15 27.36 8.13 -17.19
C TYR A 15 26.98 6.74 -16.68
N HIS A 16 27.56 6.34 -15.54
CA HIS A 16 27.32 5.08 -14.87
C HIS A 16 26.94 5.32 -13.40
N PHE A 17 26.00 4.54 -12.90
CA PHE A 17 25.76 4.38 -11.48
C PHE A 17 26.90 3.55 -10.87
N ARG A 18 27.40 3.98 -9.71
CA ARG A 18 28.43 3.29 -8.95
C ARG A 18 28.11 3.33 -7.47
N PHE A 19 27.95 2.15 -6.87
CA PHE A 19 27.64 1.99 -5.45
C PHE A 19 28.62 1.02 -4.81
N THR A 20 29.34 1.47 -3.78
CA THR A 20 30.23 0.60 -3.00
C THR A 20 29.40 -0.17 -1.97
N VAL A 21 29.39 -1.50 -2.09
CA VAL A 21 28.63 -2.37 -1.19
C VAL A 21 29.27 -2.35 0.21
N PRO A 22 28.49 -2.07 1.27
CA PRO A 22 28.96 -2.11 2.65
C PRO A 22 29.52 -3.50 3.01
N GLN A 23 30.56 -3.52 3.84
CA GLN A 23 31.33 -4.75 4.12
C GLN A 23 30.47 -5.85 4.76
N ASP A 24 29.52 -5.49 5.60
CA ASP A 24 28.61 -6.37 6.32
C ASP A 24 27.65 -7.14 5.39
N VAL A 25 27.24 -6.54 4.26
CA VAL A 25 26.32 -7.16 3.29
C VAL A 25 27.04 -7.74 2.04
N ARG A 26 28.37 -7.60 1.94
CA ARG A 26 29.13 -8.17 0.81
C ARG A 26 29.01 -9.69 0.66
N PRO A 27 28.99 -10.49 1.75
CA PRO A 27 28.81 -11.94 1.64
C PRO A 27 27.48 -12.33 0.98
N PHE A 28 26.47 -11.45 1.04
CA PHE A 28 25.13 -11.69 0.51
C PHE A 28 24.96 -11.14 -0.90
N ILE A 29 25.62 -10.02 -1.22
CA ILE A 29 25.56 -9.39 -2.56
C ILE A 29 26.58 -10.01 -3.51
N GLY A 30 27.61 -10.70 -3.00
CA GLY A 30 28.65 -11.36 -3.78
C GLY A 30 29.62 -10.40 -4.51
N ARG A 31 29.49 -9.08 -4.30
CA ARG A 31 30.27 -8.04 -5.00
C ARG A 31 30.73 -6.94 -4.07
N ARG A 32 31.88 -6.34 -4.38
CA ARG A 32 32.38 -5.16 -3.66
C ARG A 32 31.78 -3.86 -4.17
N GLU A 33 31.28 -3.87 -5.40
CA GLU A 33 30.76 -2.71 -6.09
C GLU A 33 29.64 -3.08 -7.07
N ILE A 34 28.60 -2.24 -7.14
CA ILE A 34 27.54 -2.31 -8.14
C ILE A 34 27.79 -1.18 -9.12
N LYS A 35 27.96 -1.51 -10.41
CA LYS A 35 28.15 -0.55 -11.48
C LYS A 35 27.12 -0.82 -12.58
N LYS A 36 26.39 0.22 -13.03
CA LYS A 36 25.37 0.11 -14.07
C LYS A 36 25.42 1.33 -15.00
N SER A 37 25.31 1.10 -16.31
CA SER A 37 25.17 2.19 -17.27
C SER A 37 23.83 2.93 -17.04
N LEU A 38 23.88 4.26 -17.07
CA LEU A 38 22.70 5.11 -16.98
C LEU A 38 22.10 5.44 -18.35
N GLN A 39 22.72 4.93 -19.43
CA GLN A 39 22.28 5.07 -20.82
C GLN A 39 21.92 6.52 -21.19
N THR A 40 22.73 7.47 -20.73
CA THR A 40 22.60 8.89 -21.04
C THR A 40 23.97 9.56 -21.00
N ASP A 41 24.13 10.59 -21.78
CA ASP A 41 25.28 11.51 -21.80
C ASP A 41 24.95 12.85 -21.13
N ASP A 42 23.67 13.09 -20.76
CA ASP A 42 23.25 14.24 -19.98
C ASP A 42 23.46 14.01 -18.48
N TRP A 43 24.21 14.92 -17.84
CA TRP A 43 24.53 14.82 -16.42
C TRP A 43 23.34 15.00 -15.46
N ARG A 44 22.32 15.78 -15.88
CA ARG A 44 21.11 16.02 -15.07
C ARG A 44 20.23 14.78 -15.07
N GLU A 45 20.02 14.24 -16.24
CA GLU A 45 19.29 12.98 -16.40
C GLU A 45 20.00 11.81 -15.70
N ALA A 46 21.33 11.73 -15.85
CA ALA A 46 22.16 10.77 -15.10
C ALA A 46 21.97 10.90 -13.59
N GLY A 47 21.87 12.12 -13.07
CA GLY A 47 21.62 12.40 -11.67
C GLY A 47 20.27 11.88 -11.18
N VAL A 48 19.22 12.05 -11.98
CA VAL A 48 17.87 11.55 -11.66
C VAL A 48 17.84 10.01 -11.68
N ARG A 49 18.33 9.40 -12.75
CA ARG A 49 18.39 7.93 -12.89
C ARG A 49 19.25 7.29 -11.80
N ALA A 50 20.40 7.89 -11.48
CA ALA A 50 21.26 7.40 -10.40
C ALA A 50 20.60 7.46 -9.03
N LYS A 51 19.84 8.53 -8.71
CA LYS A 51 19.09 8.64 -7.46
C LYS A 51 18.03 7.55 -7.34
N GLN A 52 17.29 7.25 -8.41
CA GLN A 52 16.29 6.19 -8.42
C GLN A 52 16.92 4.81 -8.14
N ILE A 53 18.05 4.49 -8.80
CA ILE A 53 18.79 3.25 -8.57
C ILE A 53 19.38 3.22 -7.15
N ALA A 54 19.90 4.35 -6.66
CA ALA A 54 20.46 4.45 -5.31
C ALA A 54 19.42 4.20 -4.23
N CYS A 55 18.21 4.77 -4.36
CA CYS A 55 17.12 4.54 -3.42
C CYS A 55 16.80 3.04 -3.30
N ARG A 56 16.61 2.36 -4.43
CA ARG A 56 16.34 0.91 -4.47
C ARG A 56 17.50 0.09 -3.91
N THR A 57 18.74 0.43 -4.26
CA THR A 57 19.93 -0.28 -3.77
C THR A 57 20.12 -0.12 -2.26
N LEU A 58 19.86 1.08 -1.73
CA LEU A 58 19.92 1.36 -0.29
C LEU A 58 18.80 0.63 0.47
N GLU A 59 17.62 0.55 -0.11
CA GLU A 59 16.50 -0.18 0.45
C GLU A 59 16.80 -1.68 0.54
N LEU A 60 17.36 -2.27 -0.52
CA LEU A 60 17.83 -3.65 -0.50
C LEU A 60 18.88 -3.89 0.60
N VAL A 61 19.89 -3.03 0.71
CA VAL A 61 20.92 -3.13 1.77
C VAL A 61 20.29 -3.03 3.15
N ARG A 62 19.29 -2.17 3.33
CA ARG A 62 18.54 -2.02 4.58
C ARG A 62 17.78 -3.30 4.92
N ASN A 63 17.06 -3.84 3.97
CA ASN A 63 16.27 -5.05 4.15
C ASN A 63 17.18 -6.25 4.48
N LEU A 64 18.29 -6.41 3.76
CA LEU A 64 19.29 -7.44 4.09
C LEU A 64 19.80 -7.31 5.54
N ARG A 65 20.08 -6.10 6.04
CA ARG A 65 20.51 -5.88 7.43
C ARG A 65 19.44 -6.22 8.45
N LYS A 66 18.16 -5.87 8.17
CA LYS A 66 17.02 -6.20 9.04
C LYS A 66 16.90 -7.71 9.22
N HIS A 67 17.08 -8.47 8.13
CA HIS A 67 16.98 -9.93 8.15
C HIS A 67 18.21 -10.61 8.79
N MET A 68 19.40 -10.02 8.71
CA MET A 68 20.60 -10.49 9.42
C MET A 68 20.41 -10.50 10.95
N LEU A 69 19.60 -9.57 11.48
CA LEU A 69 19.32 -9.47 12.93
C LEU A 69 18.30 -10.54 13.41
N ASN A 70 17.49 -11.08 12.50
CA ASN A 70 16.43 -12.05 12.81
C ASN A 70 16.80 -13.51 12.49
N ALA A 71 18.02 -13.78 12.00
CA ALA A 71 18.44 -15.09 11.51
C ALA A 71 18.87 -16.05 12.63
N LYS A 72 17.93 -16.71 13.25
CA LYS A 72 18.14 -18.02 13.87
C LYS A 72 17.18 -19.05 13.23
N GLN A 73 17.79 -20.00 12.48
CA GLN A 73 17.22 -21.24 11.93
C GLN A 73 16.43 -21.17 10.61
N ARG A 74 17.07 -21.61 9.53
CA ARG A 74 16.52 -22.51 8.48
C ARG A 74 17.63 -23.03 7.55
N ASP A 75 17.70 -24.35 7.40
CA ASP A 75 18.82 -25.07 6.72
C ASP A 75 18.69 -25.23 5.18
N ASN A 76 17.71 -24.62 4.52
CA ASN A 76 17.44 -24.91 3.10
C ASN A 76 17.39 -23.68 2.18
N LYS A 77 18.51 -22.93 2.14
CA LYS A 77 18.65 -21.70 1.34
C LYS A 77 18.52 -21.94 -0.17
N GLU A 78 18.95 -23.09 -0.67
CA GLU A 78 18.92 -23.40 -2.11
C GLU A 78 17.52 -23.70 -2.61
N GLN A 79 16.73 -24.41 -1.84
CA GLN A 79 15.34 -24.71 -2.18
C GLN A 79 14.50 -23.44 -2.23
N LEU A 80 14.73 -22.53 -1.30
CA LEU A 80 14.02 -21.28 -1.22
C LEU A 80 14.30 -20.35 -2.42
N ILE A 81 15.58 -20.25 -2.85
CA ILE A 81 15.94 -19.52 -4.08
C ILE A 81 15.22 -20.12 -5.29
N ARG A 82 15.16 -21.45 -5.41
CA ARG A 82 14.48 -22.14 -6.51
C ARG A 82 12.98 -21.88 -6.52
N GLU A 83 12.34 -21.89 -5.34
CA GLU A 83 10.91 -21.63 -5.21
C GLU A 83 10.54 -20.18 -5.59
N VAL A 84 11.33 -19.18 -5.15
CA VAL A 84 11.15 -17.79 -5.52
C VAL A 84 11.31 -17.58 -7.03
N VAL A 85 12.37 -18.13 -7.61
CA VAL A 85 12.63 -18.00 -9.05
C VAL A 85 11.56 -18.69 -9.89
N LYS A 86 11.12 -19.90 -9.47
CA LYS A 86 10.05 -20.63 -10.13
C LYS A 86 8.74 -19.85 -10.10
N ARG A 87 8.36 -19.30 -8.96
CA ARG A 87 7.13 -18.52 -8.82
C ARG A 87 7.15 -17.26 -9.69
N ALA A 88 8.29 -16.56 -9.74
CA ALA A 88 8.48 -15.40 -10.61
C ALA A 88 8.31 -15.76 -12.10
N LEU A 89 8.86 -16.88 -12.52
CA LEU A 89 8.72 -17.38 -13.88
C LEU A 89 7.26 -17.76 -14.20
N ASP A 90 6.60 -18.49 -13.32
CA ASP A 90 5.20 -18.90 -13.47
C ASP A 90 4.26 -17.67 -13.59
N ASP A 91 4.48 -16.63 -12.78
CA ASP A 91 3.70 -15.40 -12.82
C ASP A 91 3.93 -14.61 -14.12
N SER A 92 5.17 -14.55 -14.61
CA SER A 92 5.53 -13.92 -15.89
C SER A 92 4.90 -14.63 -17.08
N LEU A 93 4.98 -15.97 -17.14
CA LEU A 93 4.41 -16.75 -18.24
C LEU A 93 2.88 -16.71 -18.26
N ARG A 94 2.23 -16.64 -17.09
CA ARG A 94 0.78 -16.43 -17.01
C ARG A 94 0.38 -15.03 -17.47
N ALA A 95 1.19 -14.03 -17.16
CA ALA A 95 0.95 -12.66 -17.60
C ALA A 95 1.07 -12.54 -19.14
N ASP A 96 2.07 -13.18 -19.74
CA ASP A 96 2.21 -13.27 -21.20
C ASP A 96 1.01 -13.96 -21.84
N GLU A 97 0.58 -15.11 -21.32
CA GLU A 97 -0.59 -15.83 -21.82
C GLU A 97 -1.87 -14.98 -21.75
N GLN A 98 -2.10 -14.31 -20.61
CA GLN A 98 -3.24 -13.42 -20.48
C GLN A 98 -3.18 -12.23 -21.44
N TRP A 99 -2.00 -11.69 -21.71
CA TRP A 99 -1.81 -10.62 -22.67
C TRP A 99 -2.13 -11.08 -24.09
N ARG A 100 -1.67 -12.29 -24.49
CA ARG A 100 -1.96 -12.88 -25.81
C ARG A 100 -3.44 -13.15 -26.03
N LEU A 101 -4.15 -13.63 -25.00
CA LEU A 101 -5.61 -13.88 -25.05
C LEU A 101 -6.45 -12.62 -25.28
N HIS A 102 -5.93 -11.43 -24.95
CA HIS A 102 -6.65 -10.16 -25.06
C HIS A 102 -6.08 -9.24 -26.16
N ARG A 103 -5.09 -9.71 -26.90
CA ARG A 103 -4.46 -8.97 -27.99
C ARG A 103 -5.34 -9.07 -29.25
N GLU A 104 -5.51 -7.95 -29.95
CA GLU A 104 -6.09 -7.95 -31.31
C GLU A 104 -5.13 -8.64 -32.29
N ALA A 105 -5.67 -9.17 -33.39
CA ALA A 105 -4.87 -9.81 -34.43
C ALA A 105 -3.80 -8.83 -34.95
N THR A 106 -2.54 -9.25 -34.93
CA THR A 106 -1.40 -8.47 -35.41
C THR A 106 -1.14 -8.72 -36.88
N SER A 107 -0.56 -7.75 -37.59
CA SER A 107 -0.07 -7.93 -38.96
C SER A 107 1.10 -8.91 -39.00
N GLU A 108 1.37 -9.53 -40.15
CA GLU A 108 2.55 -10.39 -40.35
C GLU A 108 3.86 -9.63 -40.07
N GLU A 109 3.96 -8.37 -40.47
CA GLU A 109 5.13 -7.52 -40.22
C GLU A 109 5.38 -7.29 -38.74
N ASP A 110 4.33 -7.05 -37.94
CA ASP A 110 4.45 -6.85 -36.49
C ASP A 110 4.81 -8.16 -35.78
N ALA A 111 4.31 -9.30 -36.26
CA ALA A 111 4.65 -10.63 -35.73
C ALA A 111 6.13 -10.96 -35.98
N ASP A 112 6.63 -10.72 -37.19
CA ASP A 112 8.05 -10.91 -37.53
C ASP A 112 8.96 -9.99 -36.74
N LEU A 113 8.54 -8.74 -36.50
CA LEU A 113 9.29 -7.79 -35.67
C LEU A 113 9.39 -8.28 -34.21
N GLU A 114 8.30 -8.81 -33.67
CA GLU A 114 8.26 -9.38 -32.32
C GLU A 114 9.18 -10.61 -32.21
N ILE A 115 9.12 -11.53 -33.18
CA ILE A 115 9.98 -12.72 -33.24
C ILE A 115 11.47 -12.32 -33.27
N ASN A 116 11.84 -11.36 -34.10
CA ASN A 116 13.22 -10.90 -34.19
C ASN A 116 13.71 -10.25 -32.90
N ARG A 117 12.86 -9.43 -32.27
CA ARG A 117 13.16 -8.81 -30.96
C ARG A 117 13.37 -9.86 -29.86
N LEU A 118 12.55 -10.92 -29.82
CA LEU A 118 12.70 -12.01 -28.86
C LEU A 118 13.98 -12.82 -29.10
N LYS A 119 14.35 -13.07 -30.36
CA LYS A 119 15.63 -13.74 -30.71
C LYS A 119 16.84 -12.95 -30.25
N GLU A 120 16.85 -11.63 -30.52
CA GLU A 120 17.95 -10.76 -30.09
C GLU A 120 18.04 -10.68 -28.55
N ALA A 121 16.92 -10.61 -27.87
CA ALA A 121 16.86 -10.63 -26.41
C ALA A 121 17.42 -11.95 -25.87
N LEU A 122 17.02 -13.07 -26.43
CA LEU A 122 17.46 -14.40 -26.01
C LEU A 122 18.99 -14.59 -26.19
N GLU A 123 19.57 -14.16 -27.31
CA GLU A 123 20.99 -14.19 -27.53
C GLU A 123 21.78 -13.28 -26.58
N ARG A 124 21.27 -12.08 -26.34
CA ARG A 124 21.85 -11.12 -25.40
C ARG A 124 21.92 -11.71 -23.98
N GLU A 125 20.83 -12.27 -23.50
CA GLU A 125 20.75 -12.80 -22.13
C GLU A 125 21.55 -14.10 -21.97
N ARG A 126 21.60 -14.96 -23.00
CA ARG A 126 22.50 -16.14 -23.03
C ARG A 126 23.97 -15.71 -22.97
N SER A 127 24.37 -14.72 -23.75
CA SER A 127 25.71 -14.15 -23.72
C SER A 127 26.04 -13.51 -22.35
N ALA A 128 25.10 -12.83 -21.73
CA ALA A 128 25.24 -12.28 -20.38
C ALA A 128 25.46 -13.39 -19.34
N LEU A 129 24.68 -14.48 -19.40
CA LEU A 129 24.84 -15.66 -18.54
C LEU A 129 26.21 -16.34 -18.71
N ALA A 130 26.65 -16.51 -19.95
CA ALA A 130 27.95 -17.10 -20.26
C ALA A 130 29.12 -16.28 -19.69
N ARG A 131 29.04 -14.96 -19.72
CA ARG A 131 30.04 -14.05 -19.17
C ARG A 131 29.85 -13.77 -17.68
N ASN A 132 28.85 -14.39 -17.03
CA ASN A 132 28.44 -14.08 -15.67
C ASN A 132 28.16 -12.58 -15.43
N ASP A 133 27.63 -11.88 -16.45
CA ASP A 133 27.19 -10.50 -16.38
C ASP A 133 25.74 -10.46 -15.92
N LEU A 134 25.56 -10.22 -14.62
CA LEU A 134 24.25 -10.19 -13.96
C LEU A 134 23.69 -8.76 -13.83
N THR A 135 24.30 -7.77 -14.49
CA THR A 135 23.91 -6.36 -14.33
C THR A 135 22.54 -6.07 -14.93
N GLY A 136 22.15 -6.72 -16.01
CA GLY A 136 20.85 -6.57 -16.65
C GLY A 136 19.69 -7.06 -15.79
N ILE A 137 19.84 -8.24 -15.18
CA ILE A 137 18.79 -8.86 -14.37
C ILE A 137 18.69 -8.29 -12.95
N TYR A 138 19.73 -7.62 -12.47
CA TYR A 138 19.83 -7.13 -11.08
C TYR A 138 18.64 -6.25 -10.67
N ASP A 139 18.27 -5.27 -11.49
CA ASP A 139 17.15 -4.37 -11.18
C ASP A 139 15.81 -5.10 -11.13
N HIS A 140 15.67 -6.12 -11.98
CA HIS A 140 14.44 -6.93 -12.03
C HIS A 140 14.31 -7.76 -10.75
N VAL A 141 15.38 -8.39 -10.32
CA VAL A 141 15.44 -9.16 -9.07
C VAL A 141 15.22 -8.27 -7.85
N VAL A 142 15.86 -7.08 -7.80
CA VAL A 142 15.69 -6.14 -6.69
C VAL A 142 14.23 -5.63 -6.62
N ARG A 143 13.64 -5.32 -7.76
CA ARG A 143 12.23 -4.91 -7.83
C ARG A 143 11.31 -6.03 -7.37
N TYR A 144 11.52 -7.24 -7.86
CA TYR A 144 10.71 -8.39 -7.49
C TYR A 144 10.77 -8.69 -5.99
N LEU A 145 11.95 -8.63 -5.39
CA LEU A 145 12.15 -8.82 -3.95
C LEU A 145 11.51 -7.71 -3.09
N THR A 146 11.47 -6.46 -3.61
CA THR A 146 10.90 -5.33 -2.86
C THR A 146 9.39 -5.20 -3.05
N ASP A 147 8.87 -5.47 -4.25
CA ASP A 147 7.45 -5.29 -4.57
C ASP A 147 6.57 -6.43 -4.00
N PHE A 148 7.14 -7.61 -3.78
CA PHE A 148 6.42 -8.80 -3.32
C PHE A 148 6.75 -9.22 -1.88
N ASP A 149 7.55 -8.43 -1.15
CA ASP A 149 7.93 -8.65 0.27
C ASP A 149 8.57 -10.03 0.56
N TYR A 150 9.15 -10.66 -0.47
CA TYR A 150 9.79 -11.98 -0.37
C TYR A 150 11.00 -12.00 0.56
N LEU A 151 11.55 -10.85 0.90
CA LEU A 151 12.64 -10.75 1.87
C LEU A 151 12.18 -11.16 3.27
N ASP A 152 10.89 -10.96 3.61
CA ASP A 152 10.33 -11.43 4.87
C ASP A 152 10.09 -12.96 4.87
N GLU A 153 9.72 -13.55 3.73
CA GLU A 153 9.58 -15.01 3.56
C GLU A 153 10.95 -15.72 3.53
N LEU A 154 11.96 -15.08 2.96
CA LEU A 154 13.29 -15.65 2.86
C LEU A 154 14.00 -15.78 4.21
N GLY A 155 13.68 -14.95 5.22
CA GLY A 155 14.14 -15.06 6.61
C GLY A 155 15.66 -15.18 6.83
N HIS A 156 16.45 -15.07 5.73
CA HIS A 156 17.89 -15.26 5.70
C HIS A 156 18.55 -14.35 4.67
N PRO A 157 19.82 -13.98 4.90
CA PRO A 157 20.62 -13.30 3.89
C PRO A 157 20.72 -14.19 2.64
N VAL A 158 20.11 -13.74 1.56
CA VAL A 158 20.17 -14.42 0.26
C VAL A 158 21.50 -14.12 -0.40
N ASP A 159 22.12 -15.13 -1.00
CA ASP A 159 23.18 -14.91 -1.97
C ASP A 159 22.56 -14.27 -3.22
N LEU A 160 22.59 -12.95 -3.25
CA LEU A 160 21.95 -12.16 -4.31
C LEU A 160 22.60 -12.45 -5.68
N ALA A 161 23.89 -12.77 -5.72
CA ALA A 161 24.55 -13.16 -6.96
C ALA A 161 24.00 -14.50 -7.48
N LYS A 162 23.77 -15.46 -6.58
CA LYS A 162 23.16 -16.75 -6.92
C LYS A 162 21.71 -16.57 -7.36
N LEU A 163 20.93 -15.75 -6.62
CA LEU A 163 19.55 -15.44 -7.00
C LEU A 163 19.48 -14.74 -8.36
N CYS A 164 20.30 -13.74 -8.64
CA CYS A 164 20.36 -13.09 -9.95
C CYS A 164 20.74 -14.07 -11.06
N ARG A 165 21.65 -14.99 -10.81
CA ARG A 165 22.04 -16.02 -11.79
C ARG A 165 20.90 -16.99 -12.10
N GLU A 166 20.19 -17.46 -11.08
CA GLU A 166 19.03 -18.35 -11.26
C GLU A 166 17.85 -17.61 -11.90
N SER A 167 17.62 -16.35 -11.54
CA SER A 167 16.62 -15.50 -12.19
C SER A 167 16.95 -15.22 -13.66
N LEU A 168 18.24 -15.06 -14.02
CA LEU A 168 18.64 -14.89 -15.41
C LEU A 168 18.40 -16.17 -16.22
N LYS A 169 18.64 -17.35 -15.65
CA LYS A 169 18.29 -18.62 -16.28
C LYS A 169 16.79 -18.75 -16.52
N ALA A 170 15.98 -18.41 -15.52
CA ALA A 170 14.53 -18.43 -15.63
C ALA A 170 14.02 -17.43 -16.68
N TYR A 171 14.60 -16.24 -16.76
CA TYR A 171 14.26 -15.26 -17.78
C TYR A 171 14.62 -15.73 -19.21
N ILE A 172 15.73 -16.45 -19.38
CA ILE A 172 16.08 -17.11 -20.65
C ILE A 172 15.01 -18.15 -21.03
N VAL A 173 14.52 -18.93 -20.07
CA VAL A 173 13.42 -19.89 -20.31
C VAL A 173 12.14 -19.17 -20.70
N GLN A 174 11.80 -18.09 -20.02
CA GLN A 174 10.64 -17.24 -20.37
C GLN A 174 10.73 -16.76 -21.82
N LEU A 175 11.86 -16.19 -22.24
CA LEU A 175 12.07 -15.71 -23.61
C LEU A 175 11.98 -16.86 -24.64
N GLN A 176 12.38 -18.07 -24.29
CA GLN A 176 12.22 -19.24 -25.16
C GLN A 176 10.76 -19.63 -25.36
N VAL A 177 9.98 -19.61 -24.28
CA VAL A 177 8.53 -19.89 -24.33
C VAL A 177 7.79 -18.81 -25.10
N GLU A 178 8.10 -17.53 -24.84
CA GLU A 178 7.50 -16.40 -25.57
C GLU A 178 7.83 -16.46 -27.07
N LEU A 179 9.06 -16.83 -27.43
CA LEU A 179 9.49 -17.00 -28.83
C LEU A 179 8.74 -18.17 -29.51
N ALA A 180 8.63 -19.32 -28.85
CA ALA A 180 7.90 -20.47 -29.37
C ALA A 180 6.43 -20.12 -29.64
N ARG A 181 5.78 -19.45 -28.67
CA ARG A 181 4.40 -18.98 -28.82
C ARG A 181 4.24 -17.93 -29.93
N ALA A 182 5.22 -17.03 -30.09
CA ALA A 182 5.21 -16.06 -31.18
C ALA A 182 5.35 -16.72 -32.57
N GLN A 183 5.99 -17.88 -32.63
CA GLN A 183 6.13 -18.70 -33.83
C GLN A 183 4.96 -19.67 -34.06
N GLY A 184 3.93 -19.63 -33.19
CA GLY A 184 2.77 -20.52 -33.28
C GLY A 184 2.96 -21.90 -32.69
N ASP A 185 4.09 -22.14 -32.03
CA ASP A 185 4.36 -23.39 -31.32
C ASP A 185 3.86 -23.30 -29.86
N TYR A 186 2.74 -23.95 -29.62
CA TYR A 186 2.08 -24.05 -28.32
C TYR A 186 2.21 -25.44 -27.70
N GLU A 187 2.92 -26.39 -28.35
CA GLU A 187 3.27 -27.67 -27.75
C GLU A 187 4.33 -27.39 -26.66
N ASN A 188 3.86 -27.37 -25.51
CA ASN A 188 4.35 -26.95 -24.22
C ASN A 188 5.85 -27.21 -23.95
N PRO A 189 6.75 -26.26 -24.20
CA PRO A 189 8.14 -26.39 -23.80
C PRO A 189 8.36 -26.31 -22.29
N TYR A 190 7.28 -26.05 -21.52
CA TYR A 190 7.32 -25.82 -20.08
C TYR A 190 7.00 -27.07 -19.24
N ASP A 191 6.27 -28.06 -19.74
CA ASP A 191 5.97 -29.31 -19.01
C ASP A 191 7.20 -30.16 -18.69
N GLY A 192 8.35 -29.87 -19.31
CA GLY A 192 9.64 -30.52 -19.05
C GLY A 192 10.58 -29.76 -18.10
N VAL A 193 10.25 -28.54 -17.68
CA VAL A 193 11.09 -27.73 -16.78
C VAL A 193 10.73 -28.00 -15.33
N THR A 194 11.16 -29.14 -14.81
CA THR A 194 11.11 -29.43 -13.38
C THR A 194 12.26 -28.73 -12.65
N ALA A 195 12.16 -28.59 -11.33
CA ALA A 195 13.24 -28.03 -10.50
C ALA A 195 14.62 -28.70 -10.74
N GLU A 196 14.64 -29.89 -11.32
CA GLU A 196 15.83 -30.66 -11.69
C GLU A 196 16.54 -30.11 -12.96
N SER A 197 15.82 -29.43 -13.85
CA SER A 197 16.38 -28.78 -15.04
C SER A 197 17.35 -27.63 -14.71
N PHE A 198 17.33 -27.14 -13.49
CA PHE A 198 18.24 -26.11 -12.98
C PHE A 198 19.51 -26.70 -12.32
N SER A 199 19.56 -28.01 -12.05
CA SER A 199 20.76 -28.69 -11.55
C SER A 199 21.40 -29.43 -12.70
N GLY A 200 22.55 -28.99 -13.17
CA GLY A 200 23.31 -29.59 -14.28
C GLY A 200 23.90 -30.99 -13.97
N ALA A 201 23.03 -31.95 -13.67
CA ALA A 201 23.41 -33.34 -13.56
C ALA A 201 22.65 -34.16 -14.63
N ARG A 202 23.38 -34.61 -15.65
CA ARG A 202 22.91 -35.63 -16.58
C ARG A 202 22.73 -36.93 -15.82
N THR A 203 21.53 -37.47 -15.78
CA THR A 203 21.33 -38.90 -15.53
C THR A 203 20.43 -39.50 -16.61
N SER A 204 20.93 -40.54 -17.20
CA SER A 204 20.39 -41.31 -18.32
C SER A 204 19.06 -41.97 -17.95
N VAL A 205 18.14 -41.92 -18.90
CA VAL A 205 16.86 -42.62 -18.91
C VAL A 205 17.10 -44.14 -19.01
N VAL A 206 16.56 -44.88 -18.09
CA VAL A 206 16.26 -46.30 -18.26
C VAL A 206 14.77 -46.51 -18.06
N SER A 207 14.10 -46.91 -19.12
CA SER A 207 12.72 -47.32 -19.15
C SER A 207 12.55 -48.69 -18.52
N SER A 208 11.59 -48.87 -17.63
CA SER A 208 11.01 -50.20 -17.32
C SER A 208 9.53 -50.08 -16.95
N SER A 209 8.79 -50.97 -17.60
CA SER A 209 7.33 -51.16 -17.59
C SER A 209 6.78 -51.65 -16.24
N PRO A 210 5.45 -51.61 -16.02
CA PRO A 210 4.82 -51.84 -14.72
C PRO A 210 4.52 -53.32 -14.43
N SER A 211 4.52 -53.67 -13.18
CA SER A 211 3.85 -54.89 -12.60
C SER A 211 3.72 -54.76 -11.07
N PRO A 212 2.90 -55.58 -10.39
CA PRO A 212 1.62 -55.19 -9.87
C PRO A 212 1.57 -55.12 -8.34
N GLU A 213 0.50 -54.51 -7.84
CA GLU A 213 -0.14 -54.64 -6.53
C GLU A 213 0.67 -55.18 -5.35
N ASP A 214 0.98 -54.30 -4.40
CA ASP A 214 1.28 -54.69 -3.03
C ASP A 214 0.47 -53.79 -2.07
N GLU A 215 -0.39 -54.44 -1.29
CA GLU A 215 -1.22 -53.82 -0.27
C GLU A 215 -0.31 -53.23 0.82
N SER A 216 -0.27 -51.91 0.90
CA SER A 216 0.33 -51.21 2.03
C SER A 216 -0.66 -51.10 3.20
N PRO A 217 -0.22 -51.27 4.46
CA PRO A 217 -1.08 -51.19 5.64
C PRO A 217 -1.66 -49.79 5.80
N PRO A 218 -2.80 -49.63 6.50
CA PRO A 218 -3.51 -48.36 6.60
C PRO A 218 -2.62 -47.28 7.23
N GLN A 219 -2.39 -46.21 6.49
CA GLN A 219 -1.74 -45.01 7.02
C GLN A 219 -2.55 -44.45 8.18
N PRO A 220 -1.90 -43.96 9.26
CA PRO A 220 -2.60 -43.31 10.35
C PRO A 220 -3.38 -42.10 9.81
N ALA A 221 -4.63 -41.98 10.26
CA ALA A 221 -5.53 -40.91 9.85
C ALA A 221 -4.85 -39.55 10.02
N VAL A 222 -4.66 -38.84 8.90
CA VAL A 222 -4.19 -37.43 8.88
C VAL A 222 -5.15 -36.63 9.75
N PRO A 223 -4.70 -35.87 10.76
CA PRO A 223 -5.58 -35.10 11.62
C PRO A 223 -6.56 -34.29 10.77
N ALA A 224 -7.84 -34.32 11.10
CA ALA A 224 -8.85 -33.49 10.44
C ALA A 224 -8.38 -32.04 10.53
N GLY A 225 -8.00 -31.45 9.38
CA GLY A 225 -7.43 -30.09 9.35
C GLY A 225 -8.42 -29.09 9.94
N ILE A 226 -7.89 -27.97 10.47
CA ILE A 226 -8.68 -26.89 11.07
C ILE A 226 -9.87 -26.50 10.17
N THR A 227 -11.03 -26.26 10.78
CA THR A 227 -12.23 -25.80 10.06
C THR A 227 -12.16 -24.29 9.80
N LEU A 228 -12.99 -23.80 8.88
CA LEU A 228 -13.08 -22.38 8.58
C LEU A 228 -13.49 -21.54 9.79
N ALA A 229 -14.47 -22.01 10.58
CA ALA A 229 -14.91 -21.32 11.78
C ALA A 229 -13.77 -21.24 12.82
N ALA A 230 -13.12 -22.36 13.11
CA ALA A 230 -12.01 -22.40 14.06
C ALA A 230 -10.82 -21.55 13.60
N ALA A 231 -10.54 -21.49 12.30
CA ALA A 231 -9.50 -20.62 11.73
C ALA A 231 -9.85 -19.13 11.84
N ILE A 232 -11.12 -18.77 11.64
CA ILE A 232 -11.60 -17.39 11.84
C ILE A 232 -11.43 -16.98 13.30
N ASP A 233 -11.85 -17.83 14.23
CA ASP A 233 -11.76 -17.54 15.67
C ASP A 233 -10.29 -17.36 16.10
N GLY A 234 -9.40 -18.27 15.73
CA GLY A 234 -7.97 -18.19 16.04
C GLY A 234 -7.31 -16.94 15.42
N TYR A 235 -7.66 -16.61 14.17
CA TYR A 235 -7.15 -15.40 13.52
C TYR A 235 -7.63 -14.13 14.20
N VAL A 236 -8.91 -14.04 14.54
CA VAL A 236 -9.48 -12.86 15.23
C VAL A 236 -8.88 -12.72 16.61
N ASP A 237 -8.76 -13.81 17.37
CA ASP A 237 -8.17 -13.80 18.71
C ASP A 237 -6.72 -13.30 18.70
N GLU A 238 -5.87 -13.80 17.78
CA GLU A 238 -4.49 -13.31 17.64
C GLU A 238 -4.42 -11.82 17.30
N GLN A 239 -5.30 -11.32 16.43
CA GLN A 239 -5.31 -9.90 16.05
C GLN A 239 -5.79 -8.99 17.19
N VAL A 240 -6.67 -9.49 18.06
CA VAL A 240 -7.19 -8.76 19.22
C VAL A 240 -6.19 -8.80 20.36
N THR A 241 -5.69 -9.97 20.71
CA THR A 241 -4.69 -10.16 21.78
C THR A 241 -3.38 -9.42 21.48
N GLY A 242 -2.96 -9.40 20.21
CA GLY A 242 -1.80 -8.63 19.75
C GLY A 242 -2.03 -7.13 19.66
N GLU A 243 -3.20 -6.60 20.05
CA GLU A 243 -3.60 -5.18 19.94
C GLU A 243 -3.47 -4.60 18.51
N VAL A 244 -3.49 -5.49 17.49
CA VAL A 244 -3.40 -5.08 16.07
C VAL A 244 -4.72 -4.46 15.61
N TRP A 245 -5.85 -5.01 16.09
CA TRP A 245 -7.18 -4.51 15.73
C TRP A 245 -7.81 -3.70 16.85
N LEU A 246 -8.14 -2.45 16.52
CA LEU A 246 -9.07 -1.67 17.32
C LEU A 246 -10.49 -2.27 17.20
N GLU A 247 -11.34 -2.06 18.19
CA GLU A 247 -12.73 -2.55 18.26
C GLU A 247 -13.51 -2.38 16.93
N LYS A 248 -13.40 -1.21 16.31
CA LYS A 248 -14.03 -0.95 15.01
C LYS A 248 -13.52 -1.89 13.91
N THR A 249 -12.22 -2.14 13.87
CA THR A 249 -11.62 -3.04 12.87
C THR A 249 -12.04 -4.48 13.12
N GLN A 250 -12.17 -4.87 14.39
CA GLN A 250 -12.67 -6.19 14.79
C GLN A 250 -14.10 -6.41 14.29
N ILE A 251 -15.00 -5.44 14.54
CA ILE A 251 -16.41 -5.53 14.10
C ILE A 251 -16.50 -5.61 12.56
N GLU A 252 -15.78 -4.73 11.84
CA GLU A 252 -15.77 -4.71 10.38
C GLU A 252 -15.19 -6.00 9.79
N SER A 253 -14.10 -6.51 10.37
CA SER A 253 -13.45 -7.74 9.93
C SER A 253 -14.30 -8.98 10.22
N GLY A 254 -14.93 -9.03 11.40
CA GLY A 254 -15.86 -10.10 11.76
C GLY A 254 -17.02 -10.21 10.78
N ALA A 255 -17.64 -9.09 10.39
CA ALA A 255 -18.70 -9.08 9.37
C ALA A 255 -18.21 -9.59 8.00
N MET A 256 -16.96 -9.24 7.62
CA MET A 256 -16.38 -9.73 6.35
C MET A 256 -16.11 -11.23 6.38
N LEU A 257 -15.55 -11.75 7.46
CA LEU A 257 -15.25 -13.17 7.62
C LEU A 257 -16.53 -14.01 7.83
N LYS A 258 -17.55 -13.44 8.49
CA LYS A 258 -18.88 -14.05 8.60
C LYS A 258 -19.52 -14.31 7.23
N LEU A 259 -19.39 -13.38 6.28
CA LEU A 259 -19.91 -13.60 4.92
C LEU A 259 -19.21 -14.77 4.22
N LEU A 260 -17.92 -14.96 4.46
CA LEU A 260 -17.16 -16.11 3.95
C LEU A 260 -17.70 -17.42 4.55
N LEU A 261 -17.90 -17.45 5.87
CA LEU A 261 -18.45 -18.60 6.57
C LEU A 261 -19.90 -18.90 6.17
N GLU A 262 -20.74 -17.87 5.99
CA GLU A 262 -22.12 -17.99 5.51
C GLU A 262 -22.20 -18.65 4.13
N HIS A 263 -21.23 -18.32 3.23
CA HIS A 263 -21.21 -18.88 1.89
C HIS A 263 -20.69 -20.32 1.81
N PHE A 264 -19.61 -20.62 2.49
CA PHE A 264 -18.95 -21.93 2.37
C PHE A 264 -19.41 -22.96 3.42
N GLY A 265 -20.06 -22.49 4.50
CA GLY A 265 -20.27 -23.29 5.69
C GLY A 265 -18.97 -23.55 6.47
N ASP A 266 -19.05 -24.30 7.55
CA ASP A 266 -17.88 -24.68 8.36
C ASP A 266 -17.19 -25.91 7.75
N VAL A 267 -16.46 -25.68 6.68
CA VAL A 267 -15.69 -26.71 5.96
C VAL A 267 -14.23 -26.72 6.42
N ALA A 268 -13.52 -27.84 6.23
CA ALA A 268 -12.08 -27.89 6.46
C ALA A 268 -11.36 -26.89 5.55
N LEU A 269 -10.46 -26.09 6.11
CA LEU A 269 -9.79 -24.97 5.44
C LEU A 269 -9.05 -25.40 4.16
N LYS A 270 -8.47 -26.62 4.16
CA LYS A 270 -7.81 -27.23 3.00
C LYS A 270 -8.72 -27.44 1.79
N HIS A 271 -10.03 -27.44 1.96
CA HIS A 271 -10.99 -27.56 0.85
C HIS A 271 -11.32 -26.23 0.18
N LEU A 272 -10.83 -25.12 0.72
CA LEU A 272 -11.02 -23.80 0.13
C LEU A 272 -9.87 -23.48 -0.85
N SER A 273 -9.97 -24.03 -2.06
CA SER A 273 -9.00 -23.77 -3.14
C SER A 273 -9.08 -22.34 -3.68
N HIS A 274 -8.03 -21.91 -4.38
CA HIS A 274 -8.01 -20.63 -5.10
C HIS A 274 -9.21 -20.47 -6.04
N GLN A 275 -9.58 -21.52 -6.78
CA GLN A 275 -10.70 -21.50 -7.69
C GLN A 275 -12.04 -21.27 -6.98
N ARG A 276 -12.27 -21.91 -5.82
CA ARG A 276 -13.48 -21.67 -5.03
C ARG A 276 -13.56 -20.24 -4.51
N LEU A 277 -12.45 -19.68 -4.05
CA LEU A 277 -12.38 -18.28 -3.60
C LEU A 277 -12.51 -17.29 -4.76
N LEU A 278 -12.03 -17.62 -5.96
CA LEU A 278 -12.22 -16.84 -7.17
C LEU A 278 -13.71 -16.80 -7.55
N HIS A 279 -14.41 -17.94 -7.44
CA HIS A 279 -15.87 -18.01 -7.64
C HIS A 279 -16.60 -17.14 -6.59
N PHE A 280 -16.24 -17.26 -5.31
CA PHE A 280 -16.77 -16.39 -4.25
C PHE A 280 -16.60 -14.90 -4.58
N ARG A 281 -15.43 -14.48 -5.06
CA ARG A 281 -15.18 -13.10 -5.50
C ARG A 281 -16.14 -12.70 -6.64
N ASN A 282 -16.26 -13.53 -7.66
CA ASN A 282 -16.95 -13.17 -8.89
C ASN A 282 -18.49 -13.25 -8.78
N ASP A 283 -18.98 -14.24 -8.04
CA ASP A 283 -20.41 -14.58 -8.03
C ASP A 283 -21.11 -14.17 -6.72
N VAL A 284 -20.35 -14.00 -5.64
CA VAL A 284 -20.91 -13.56 -4.36
C VAL A 284 -20.61 -12.09 -4.10
N LEU A 285 -19.32 -11.72 -3.95
CA LEU A 285 -18.95 -10.35 -3.57
C LEU A 285 -19.43 -9.29 -4.57
N ARG A 286 -19.52 -9.61 -5.85
CA ARG A 286 -20.05 -8.68 -6.88
C ARG A 286 -21.55 -8.43 -6.80
N LYS A 287 -22.30 -9.36 -6.21
CA LYS A 287 -23.77 -9.28 -6.12
C LYS A 287 -24.25 -8.75 -4.77
N VAL A 288 -23.48 -9.00 -3.70
CA VAL A 288 -23.88 -8.59 -2.35
C VAL A 288 -23.97 -7.06 -2.24
N PRO A 289 -25.09 -6.55 -1.67
CA PRO A 289 -25.26 -5.11 -1.46
C PRO A 289 -24.30 -4.56 -0.41
N ALA A 290 -23.92 -3.31 -0.61
CA ALA A 290 -23.15 -2.57 0.39
C ALA A 290 -23.96 -2.40 1.68
N ASN A 291 -23.29 -2.56 2.83
CA ASN A 291 -23.93 -2.43 4.15
C ASN A 291 -25.17 -3.31 4.35
N ARG A 292 -25.20 -4.53 3.80
CA ARG A 292 -26.32 -5.48 3.86
C ARG A 292 -27.01 -5.50 5.23
N GLU A 293 -26.22 -5.70 6.30
CA GLU A 293 -26.77 -5.82 7.67
C GLU A 293 -27.46 -4.55 8.20
N ARG A 294 -27.18 -3.39 7.62
CA ARG A 294 -27.74 -2.08 8.04
C ARG A 294 -28.81 -1.56 7.07
N ASN A 295 -28.88 -2.14 5.89
CA ASN A 295 -29.86 -1.72 4.88
C ASN A 295 -31.18 -2.44 5.14
N PRO A 296 -32.29 -1.72 5.51
CA PRO A 296 -33.58 -2.33 5.79
C PRO A 296 -34.12 -3.22 4.64
N LYS A 297 -33.69 -2.96 3.41
CA LYS A 297 -34.10 -3.71 2.22
C LYS A 297 -33.48 -5.12 2.16
N TYR A 298 -32.30 -5.33 2.79
CA TYR A 298 -31.53 -6.55 2.59
C TYR A 298 -31.13 -7.25 3.91
N ARG A 299 -31.23 -6.59 5.07
CA ARG A 299 -30.70 -7.08 6.35
C ARG A 299 -31.32 -8.38 6.82
N ASP A 300 -32.59 -8.60 6.47
CA ASP A 300 -33.37 -9.77 6.91
C ASP A 300 -33.41 -10.88 5.84
N THR A 301 -32.61 -10.75 4.77
CA THR A 301 -32.53 -11.70 3.66
C THR A 301 -31.29 -12.60 3.83
N ASP A 302 -31.46 -13.92 3.81
CA ASP A 302 -30.36 -14.88 3.79
C ASP A 302 -29.52 -14.77 2.52
N LEU A 303 -28.29 -15.28 2.55
CA LEU A 303 -27.36 -15.11 1.44
C LEU A 303 -27.82 -15.81 0.16
N ALA A 304 -28.43 -17.00 0.25
CA ALA A 304 -28.86 -17.76 -0.92
C ALA A 304 -30.01 -17.02 -1.65
N SER A 305 -31.01 -16.56 -0.91
CA SER A 305 -32.09 -15.73 -1.41
C SER A 305 -31.58 -14.42 -2.00
N LEU A 306 -30.61 -13.78 -1.33
CA LEU A 306 -30.01 -12.53 -1.78
C LEU A 306 -29.28 -12.68 -3.14
N LEU A 307 -28.55 -13.78 -3.34
CA LEU A 307 -27.81 -14.04 -4.58
C LEU A 307 -28.73 -14.35 -5.77
N SER A 308 -29.98 -14.73 -5.51
CA SER A 308 -31.02 -14.91 -6.54
C SER A 308 -31.73 -13.60 -6.90
N LEU A 309 -31.61 -12.55 -6.08
CA LEU A 309 -32.18 -11.24 -6.36
C LEU A 309 -31.33 -10.46 -7.39
N ASP A 310 -32.03 -9.70 -8.25
CA ASP A 310 -31.34 -8.70 -9.08
C ASP A 310 -31.10 -7.42 -8.24
N VAL A 311 -29.97 -7.39 -7.52
CA VAL A 311 -29.56 -6.24 -6.73
C VAL A 311 -29.11 -5.12 -7.69
N PRO A 312 -29.71 -3.91 -7.64
CA PRO A 312 -29.29 -2.80 -8.49
C PRO A 312 -27.80 -2.46 -8.32
N ALA A 313 -27.14 -2.07 -9.41
CA ALA A 313 -25.70 -1.74 -9.39
C ALA A 313 -25.36 -0.64 -8.38
N SER A 314 -26.27 0.32 -8.13
CA SER A 314 -26.12 1.37 -7.12
C SER A 314 -26.05 0.86 -5.68
N ASP A 315 -26.66 -0.29 -5.40
CA ASP A 315 -26.74 -0.89 -4.08
C ASP A 315 -25.58 -1.87 -3.83
N ARG A 316 -24.88 -2.34 -4.89
CA ARG A 316 -23.80 -3.32 -4.80
C ARG A 316 -22.54 -2.72 -4.16
N MET A 317 -21.69 -3.59 -3.63
CA MET A 317 -20.39 -3.17 -3.11
C MET A 317 -19.49 -2.62 -4.21
N SER A 318 -18.86 -1.46 -3.95
CA SER A 318 -17.80 -0.93 -4.82
C SER A 318 -16.59 -1.87 -4.88
N VAL A 319 -15.80 -1.79 -5.94
CA VAL A 319 -14.53 -2.56 -6.08
C VAL A 319 -13.60 -2.33 -4.87
N ASP A 320 -13.52 -1.11 -4.34
CA ASP A 320 -12.73 -0.82 -3.15
C ASP A 320 -13.24 -1.57 -1.91
N THR A 321 -14.56 -1.69 -1.76
CA THR A 321 -15.16 -2.47 -0.67
C THR A 321 -14.90 -3.96 -0.87
N GLN A 322 -15.08 -4.48 -2.09
CA GLN A 322 -14.76 -5.88 -2.41
C GLN A 322 -13.28 -6.19 -2.12
N ASN A 323 -12.35 -5.30 -2.50
CA ASN A 323 -10.93 -5.45 -2.18
C ASN A 323 -10.63 -5.42 -0.67
N LYS A 324 -11.44 -4.72 0.14
CA LYS A 324 -11.31 -4.82 1.61
C LYS A 324 -11.65 -6.22 2.12
N TYR A 325 -12.73 -6.82 1.62
CA TYR A 325 -13.09 -8.22 1.93
C TYR A 325 -11.96 -9.17 1.53
N LEU A 326 -11.48 -9.07 0.30
CA LEU A 326 -10.43 -9.94 -0.24
C LEU A 326 -9.11 -9.81 0.55
N ARG A 327 -8.73 -8.60 0.97
CA ARG A 327 -7.56 -8.41 1.86
C ARG A 327 -7.75 -9.09 3.21
N ARG A 328 -8.95 -9.00 3.79
CA ARG A 328 -9.23 -9.63 5.07
C ARG A 328 -9.21 -11.15 4.97
N ILE A 329 -9.78 -11.69 3.91
CA ILE A 329 -9.76 -13.12 3.59
C ILE A 329 -8.31 -13.58 3.35
N SER A 330 -7.53 -12.84 2.57
CA SER A 330 -6.10 -13.14 2.36
C SER A 330 -5.29 -13.10 3.66
N GLY A 331 -5.63 -12.19 4.59
CA GLY A 331 -5.03 -12.15 5.93
C GLY A 331 -5.32 -13.40 6.76
N LEU A 332 -6.58 -13.91 6.74
CA LEU A 332 -6.96 -15.16 7.37
C LEU A 332 -6.14 -16.34 6.82
N PHE A 333 -6.08 -16.47 5.51
CA PHE A 333 -5.33 -17.58 4.90
C PHE A 333 -3.82 -17.43 5.07
N GLY A 334 -3.30 -16.20 5.12
CA GLY A 334 -1.90 -15.92 5.49
C GLY A 334 -1.59 -16.32 6.94
N TRP A 335 -2.52 -16.10 7.85
CA TRP A 335 -2.44 -16.60 9.23
C TRP A 335 -2.40 -18.13 9.24
N ALA A 336 -3.31 -18.79 8.51
CA ALA A 336 -3.36 -20.25 8.44
C ALA A 336 -2.07 -20.87 7.87
N VAL A 337 -1.39 -20.19 6.95
CA VAL A 337 -0.08 -20.61 6.44
C VAL A 337 1.00 -20.45 7.51
N ARG A 338 1.04 -19.33 8.24
CA ARG A 338 2.02 -19.13 9.34
C ARG A 338 1.87 -20.14 10.48
N HIS A 339 0.64 -20.59 10.72
CA HIS A 339 0.32 -21.63 11.73
C HIS A 339 0.32 -23.06 11.16
N GLU A 340 0.90 -23.26 9.98
CA GLU A 340 1.10 -24.56 9.33
C GLU A 340 -0.20 -25.36 9.05
N HIS A 341 -1.37 -24.66 9.06
CA HIS A 341 -2.65 -25.27 8.70
C HIS A 341 -2.82 -25.43 7.19
N LEU A 342 -2.06 -24.64 6.39
CA LEU A 342 -2.05 -24.69 4.93
C LEU A 342 -0.62 -24.51 4.40
N GLY A 343 -0.31 -25.16 3.27
CA GLY A 343 0.98 -25.01 2.60
C GLY A 343 1.12 -23.70 1.80
N SER A 344 0.01 -23.10 1.38
CA SER A 344 0.00 -21.85 0.61
C SER A 344 -1.30 -21.08 0.81
N ASN A 345 -1.27 -19.78 0.54
CA ASN A 345 -2.44 -18.91 0.69
C ASN A 345 -3.31 -18.94 -0.59
N PRO A 346 -4.49 -19.61 -0.57
CA PRO A 346 -5.36 -19.71 -1.75
C PRO A 346 -6.05 -18.39 -2.11
N ALA A 347 -6.01 -17.38 -1.23
CA ALA A 347 -6.57 -16.05 -1.51
C ALA A 347 -5.55 -15.07 -2.11
N SER A 348 -4.32 -15.52 -2.38
CA SER A 348 -3.30 -14.70 -3.03
C SER A 348 -3.76 -14.25 -4.43
N GLY A 349 -3.52 -12.99 -4.78
CA GLY A 349 -3.83 -12.46 -6.13
C GLY A 349 -5.32 -12.22 -6.43
N LEU A 350 -6.24 -12.46 -5.50
CA LEU A 350 -7.68 -12.29 -5.74
C LEU A 350 -8.14 -10.83 -5.84
N GLN A 351 -7.36 -9.87 -5.39
CA GLN A 351 -7.75 -8.46 -5.41
C GLN A 351 -7.84 -7.93 -6.83
N TYR A 352 -8.85 -7.09 -7.08
CA TYR A 352 -8.94 -6.37 -8.35
C TYR A 352 -7.83 -5.31 -8.43
N LYS A 353 -7.11 -5.28 -9.54
CA LYS A 353 -6.16 -4.20 -9.83
C LYS A 353 -6.92 -2.88 -9.98
N LYS A 354 -6.50 -1.85 -9.28
CA LYS A 354 -7.07 -0.51 -9.43
C LYS A 354 -6.55 0.10 -10.73
N LYS A 355 -7.46 0.62 -11.56
CA LYS A 355 -7.10 1.35 -12.77
C LYS A 355 -6.73 2.82 -12.50
N ARG A 356 -7.20 3.37 -11.35
CA ARG A 356 -6.95 4.78 -10.97
C ARG A 356 -5.67 4.92 -10.19
N ARG A 357 -4.94 5.98 -10.44
CA ARG A 357 -3.79 6.39 -9.63
C ARG A 357 -4.27 6.83 -8.23
N PRO A 358 -3.44 6.75 -7.19
CA PRO A 358 -3.80 7.22 -5.85
C PRO A 358 -4.20 8.70 -5.80
N ASP A 359 -3.59 9.55 -6.64
CA ASP A 359 -3.88 10.98 -6.81
C ASP A 359 -5.24 11.26 -7.47
N GLU A 360 -5.80 10.31 -8.21
CA GLU A 360 -7.13 10.39 -8.82
C GLU A 360 -8.27 9.94 -7.88
N GLU A 361 -7.94 9.38 -6.71
CA GLU A 361 -8.95 8.83 -5.79
C GLU A 361 -9.73 9.93 -5.07
N ARG A 362 -9.11 11.08 -4.77
CA ARG A 362 -9.73 12.25 -4.16
C ARG A 362 -9.11 13.52 -4.71
N ALA A 363 -9.94 14.36 -5.29
CA ALA A 363 -9.50 15.64 -5.79
C ALA A 363 -9.19 16.62 -4.65
N VAL A 364 -8.16 17.44 -4.86
CA VAL A 364 -7.88 18.61 -4.04
C VAL A 364 -8.91 19.70 -4.32
N TYR A 365 -9.07 20.64 -3.41
CA TYR A 365 -9.87 21.83 -3.65
C TYR A 365 -9.10 22.80 -4.56
N SER A 366 -9.73 23.18 -5.68
CA SER A 366 -9.18 24.19 -6.59
C SER A 366 -9.23 25.59 -5.95
N PRO A 367 -8.53 26.60 -6.53
CA PRO A 367 -8.68 27.99 -6.06
C PRO A 367 -10.13 28.46 -6.03
N GLU A 368 -10.91 28.13 -7.04
CA GLU A 368 -12.33 28.47 -7.14
C GLU A 368 -13.16 27.80 -6.05
N ASN A 369 -12.83 26.53 -5.73
CA ASN A 369 -13.48 25.84 -4.62
C ASN A 369 -13.13 26.46 -3.26
N LEU A 370 -11.90 26.96 -3.07
CA LEU A 370 -11.49 27.65 -1.85
C LEU A 370 -12.22 29.00 -1.71
N LEU A 371 -12.37 29.76 -2.80
CA LEU A 371 -13.20 30.98 -2.79
C LEU A 371 -14.68 30.66 -2.50
N GLY A 372 -15.20 29.55 -3.03
CA GLY A 372 -16.53 29.05 -2.71
C GLY A 372 -16.67 28.66 -1.25
N LEU A 373 -15.64 28.02 -0.67
CA LEU A 373 -15.57 27.73 0.77
C LEU A 373 -15.62 28.99 1.61
N GLN A 374 -14.81 30.01 1.26
CA GLN A 374 -14.80 31.31 1.93
C GLN A 374 -16.20 31.94 1.92
N ALA A 375 -16.84 32.04 0.77
CA ALA A 375 -18.17 32.60 0.65
C ALA A 375 -19.19 31.83 1.50
N ALA A 376 -19.16 30.50 1.47
CA ALA A 376 -20.05 29.67 2.24
C ALA A 376 -19.81 29.75 3.76
N LEU A 377 -18.59 30.03 4.21
CA LEU A 377 -18.28 30.27 5.62
C LEU A 377 -18.85 31.62 6.11
N VAL A 378 -18.76 32.65 5.27
CA VAL A 378 -19.34 33.97 5.53
C VAL A 378 -20.87 33.88 5.65
N GLU A 379 -21.52 33.07 4.81
CA GLU A 379 -22.97 32.87 4.77
C GLU A 379 -23.49 31.93 5.88
N LEU A 380 -22.62 31.38 6.73
CA LEU A 380 -23.09 30.57 7.86
C LEU A 380 -23.96 31.41 8.81
N PRO A 381 -25.11 30.88 9.27
CA PRO A 381 -25.99 31.60 10.19
C PRO A 381 -25.27 32.03 11.48
N ASP A 382 -25.68 33.15 12.09
CA ASP A 382 -25.08 33.64 13.33
C ASP A 382 -25.20 32.64 14.49
N HIS A 383 -26.26 31.85 14.50
CA HIS A 383 -26.50 30.81 15.50
C HIS A 383 -25.84 29.47 15.19
N CYS A 384 -24.95 29.40 14.19
CA CYS A 384 -24.23 28.16 13.91
C CYS A 384 -23.26 27.82 15.06
N HIS A 385 -22.99 26.52 15.24
CA HIS A 385 -22.00 26.11 16.22
C HIS A 385 -20.59 26.54 15.76
N ALA A 386 -19.73 26.97 16.67
CA ALA A 386 -18.37 27.40 16.37
C ALA A 386 -17.57 26.34 15.62
N TRP A 387 -17.77 25.04 15.89
CA TRP A 387 -17.11 23.96 15.17
C TRP A 387 -17.49 23.89 13.69
N GLN A 388 -18.66 24.40 13.28
CA GLN A 388 -19.08 24.41 11.88
C GLN A 388 -18.26 25.40 11.05
N TYR A 389 -17.87 26.50 11.67
CA TYR A 389 -17.00 27.50 11.04
C TYR A 389 -15.52 27.12 11.15
N TRP A 390 -15.05 26.77 12.34
CA TRP A 390 -13.62 26.55 12.59
C TRP A 390 -13.07 25.24 12.02
N THR A 391 -13.84 24.13 12.04
CA THR A 391 -13.26 22.84 11.63
C THR A 391 -12.83 22.78 10.17
N PRO A 392 -13.53 23.39 9.17
CA PRO A 392 -13.02 23.48 7.80
C PRO A 392 -11.74 24.33 7.69
N LEU A 393 -11.70 25.46 8.39
CA LEU A 393 -10.52 26.34 8.40
C LEU A 393 -9.30 25.63 9.03
N VAL A 394 -9.48 25.07 10.23
CA VAL A 394 -8.40 24.29 10.86
C VAL A 394 -7.95 23.14 9.97
N ALA A 395 -8.87 22.45 9.27
CA ALA A 395 -8.52 21.34 8.40
C ALA A 395 -7.66 21.76 7.21
N VAL A 396 -8.00 22.87 6.56
CA VAL A 396 -7.27 23.31 5.36
C VAL A 396 -5.94 23.97 5.71
N TYR A 397 -5.83 24.61 6.89
CA TYR A 397 -4.60 25.26 7.36
C TYR A 397 -3.64 24.33 8.12
N SER A 398 -4.06 23.14 8.52
CA SER A 398 -3.24 22.22 9.33
C SER A 398 -3.02 20.84 8.71
N GLY A 399 -3.83 20.46 7.73
CA GLY A 399 -3.81 19.11 7.16
C GLY A 399 -4.16 18.00 8.16
N MET A 400 -4.67 18.33 9.35
CA MET A 400 -5.08 17.36 10.37
C MET A 400 -6.28 16.51 9.90
N ARG A 401 -6.36 15.28 10.44
CA ARG A 401 -7.53 14.42 10.15
C ARG A 401 -8.77 14.93 10.88
N GLN A 402 -9.92 14.75 10.26
CA GLN A 402 -11.20 15.24 10.79
C GLN A 402 -11.43 14.88 12.28
N ASN A 403 -11.14 13.62 12.68
CA ASN A 403 -11.34 13.25 14.08
C ASN A 403 -10.26 13.84 15.00
N GLU A 404 -9.04 14.08 14.51
CA GLU A 404 -7.98 14.77 15.25
C GLU A 404 -8.42 16.19 15.61
N ILE A 405 -9.02 16.92 14.65
CA ILE A 405 -9.59 18.26 14.87
C ILE A 405 -10.80 18.19 15.82
N ALA A 406 -11.73 17.27 15.55
CA ALA A 406 -12.98 17.19 16.29
C ALA A 406 -12.80 16.80 17.77
N GLN A 407 -11.71 16.14 18.13
CA GLN A 407 -11.43 15.69 19.50
C GLN A 407 -10.50 16.61 20.29
N LEU A 408 -10.09 17.78 19.76
CA LEU A 408 -9.17 18.70 20.43
C LEU A 408 -9.70 19.15 21.80
N HIS A 409 -8.84 19.07 22.80
CA HIS A 409 -9.00 19.73 24.08
C HIS A 409 -8.33 21.11 24.05
N LEU A 410 -8.68 21.99 24.95
CA LEU A 410 -8.02 23.30 25.06
C LEU A 410 -6.55 23.19 25.43
N ASP A 411 -6.17 22.16 26.21
CA ASP A 411 -4.77 21.87 26.56
C ASP A 411 -3.94 21.38 25.36
N ASP A 412 -4.57 21.01 24.25
CA ASP A 412 -3.88 20.66 23.00
C ASP A 412 -3.56 21.88 22.14
N VAL A 413 -4.03 23.06 22.52
CA VAL A 413 -3.80 24.33 21.82
C VAL A 413 -2.94 25.20 22.73
N ASP A 414 -1.61 25.16 22.52
CA ASP A 414 -0.68 25.79 23.44
C ASP A 414 0.64 26.19 22.73
N ASP A 415 1.42 27.02 23.39
CA ASP A 415 2.79 27.34 22.96
C ASP A 415 3.71 26.14 23.18
N ARG A 416 4.47 25.80 22.15
CA ARG A 416 5.51 24.77 22.18
C ARG A 416 6.79 25.33 21.54
N ASP A 417 7.82 25.52 22.33
CA ASP A 417 9.08 26.10 21.88
C ASP A 417 8.94 27.50 21.23
N GLY A 418 8.02 28.33 21.75
CA GLY A 418 7.74 29.67 21.24
C GLY A 418 6.85 29.68 19.97
N VAL A 419 6.16 28.58 19.68
CA VAL A 419 5.26 28.44 18.52
C VAL A 419 3.90 27.90 18.98
N LEU A 420 2.83 28.61 18.65
CA LEU A 420 1.48 28.11 18.87
C LEU A 420 1.22 26.85 18.03
N CYS A 421 0.81 25.77 18.67
CA CYS A 421 0.64 24.46 18.05
C CYS A 421 -0.65 23.76 18.44
N PHE A 422 -1.12 22.92 17.56
CA PHE A 422 -2.02 21.81 17.89
C PHE A 422 -1.18 20.60 18.32
N ASP A 423 -1.36 20.09 19.54
CA ASP A 423 -0.78 18.81 20.00
C ASP A 423 -1.74 17.66 19.64
N VAL A 424 -1.45 16.98 18.55
CA VAL A 424 -2.22 15.80 18.13
C VAL A 424 -1.78 14.60 18.94
N ASN A 425 -2.56 14.26 19.96
CA ASN A 425 -2.24 13.22 20.93
C ASN A 425 -3.44 12.33 21.28
N GLY A 426 -3.16 11.24 21.99
CA GLY A 426 -4.15 10.29 22.53
C GLY A 426 -4.08 10.21 24.05
N ASN A 427 -3.74 11.30 24.75
CA ASN A 427 -3.47 11.32 26.19
C ASN A 427 -4.73 11.28 27.08
N SER A 428 -5.91 11.18 26.50
CA SER A 428 -7.19 11.09 27.22
C SER A 428 -8.04 9.94 26.70
N ASP A 429 -8.84 9.30 27.56
CA ASP A 429 -9.71 8.16 27.23
C ASP A 429 -10.79 8.50 26.19
N ASP A 430 -11.10 9.77 26.01
CA ASP A 430 -12.05 10.23 25.01
C ASP A 430 -11.42 10.49 23.63
N LYS A 431 -10.09 10.41 23.51
CA LYS A 431 -9.35 10.61 22.25
C LYS A 431 -8.89 9.29 21.64
N THR A 432 -8.79 9.26 20.32
CA THR A 432 -8.30 8.11 19.57
C THR A 432 -7.36 8.57 18.47
N LEU A 433 -6.22 7.89 18.30
CA LEU A 433 -5.32 8.07 17.18
C LEU A 433 -5.36 6.85 16.27
N LYS A 434 -5.26 7.07 14.96
CA LYS A 434 -5.25 6.00 13.96
C LYS A 434 -3.98 5.13 14.03
N SER A 435 -2.86 5.71 14.47
CA SER A 435 -1.56 5.05 14.60
C SER A 435 -0.68 5.82 15.58
N LYS A 436 0.37 5.19 16.10
CA LYS A 436 1.38 5.88 16.95
C LYS A 436 2.05 7.06 16.23
N ALA A 437 2.30 6.93 14.92
CA ALA A 437 2.88 7.98 14.08
C ALA A 437 1.96 9.21 13.90
N ALA A 438 0.68 9.10 14.24
CA ALA A 438 -0.24 10.25 14.20
C ALA A 438 0.06 11.29 15.28
N ARG A 439 0.75 10.91 16.39
CA ARG A 439 1.15 11.83 17.46
C ARG A 439 2.18 12.83 16.94
N ARG A 440 1.86 14.11 17.01
CA ARG A 440 2.72 15.18 16.49
C ARG A 440 2.26 16.56 16.94
N LEU A 441 3.17 17.53 16.83
CA LEU A 441 2.85 18.96 16.93
C LEU A 441 2.60 19.51 15.52
N VAL A 442 1.57 20.31 15.35
CA VAL A 442 1.23 21.02 14.11
C VAL A 442 1.17 22.50 14.41
N PRO A 443 2.11 23.34 13.90
CA PRO A 443 2.06 24.78 14.10
C PRO A 443 0.74 25.37 13.59
N ILE A 444 0.20 26.32 14.33
CA ILE A 444 -1.01 27.05 13.96
C ILE A 444 -0.61 28.12 12.93
N HIS A 445 -1.28 28.11 11.79
CA HIS A 445 -1.07 29.11 10.74
C HIS A 445 -1.46 30.49 11.23
N HIS A 446 -0.70 31.54 10.84
CA HIS A 446 -0.97 32.92 11.25
C HIS A 446 -2.37 33.40 10.88
N ASP A 447 -2.91 33.00 9.72
CA ASP A 447 -4.28 33.34 9.32
C ASP A 447 -5.34 32.89 10.35
N LEU A 448 -5.15 31.72 10.97
CA LEU A 448 -6.07 31.27 12.03
C LEU A 448 -5.96 32.16 13.27
N VAL A 449 -4.75 32.63 13.60
CA VAL A 449 -4.53 33.57 14.70
C VAL A 449 -5.18 34.91 14.37
N ASP A 450 -4.97 35.44 13.16
CA ASP A 450 -5.50 36.71 12.70
C ASP A 450 -7.04 36.69 12.58
N LEU A 451 -7.64 35.51 12.35
CA LEU A 451 -9.08 35.30 12.39
C LEU A 451 -9.66 35.24 13.81
N GLY A 452 -8.82 35.28 14.86
CA GLY A 452 -9.29 35.28 16.28
C GLY A 452 -9.46 33.87 16.86
N PHE A 453 -8.84 32.83 16.29
CA PHE A 453 -8.95 31.47 16.85
C PHE A 453 -8.40 31.37 18.27
N MET A 454 -7.32 32.11 18.57
CA MET A 454 -6.74 32.10 19.91
C MET A 454 -7.67 32.79 20.91
N ASP A 455 -8.31 33.90 20.55
CA ASP A 455 -9.28 34.61 21.40
C ASP A 455 -10.48 33.72 21.71
N TYR A 456 -10.98 33.00 20.70
CA TYR A 456 -12.03 32.00 20.88
C TYR A 456 -11.63 30.90 21.87
N THR A 457 -10.41 30.36 21.79
CA THR A 457 -9.96 29.32 22.72
C THR A 457 -9.77 29.86 24.13
N GLU A 458 -9.31 31.11 24.28
CA GLU A 458 -9.15 31.79 25.57
C GLU A 458 -10.50 32.09 26.26
N ASP A 459 -11.50 32.47 25.47
CA ASP A 459 -12.88 32.63 25.96
C ASP A 459 -13.44 31.33 26.52
N LEU A 460 -13.20 30.20 25.83
CA LEU A 460 -13.60 28.90 26.34
C LEU A 460 -12.83 28.50 27.61
N ARG A 461 -11.54 28.86 27.75
CA ARG A 461 -10.77 28.65 29.00
C ARG A 461 -11.38 29.48 30.16
N ARG A 462 -11.71 30.73 29.91
CA ARG A 462 -12.39 31.59 30.89
C ARG A 462 -13.74 31.00 31.33
N GLN A 463 -14.47 30.40 30.42
CA GLN A 463 -15.71 29.66 30.68
C GLN A 463 -15.47 28.28 31.32
N LYS A 464 -14.22 27.89 31.63
CA LYS A 464 -13.84 26.60 32.21
C LYS A 464 -14.27 25.39 31.36
N LYS A 465 -14.33 25.55 30.05
CA LYS A 465 -14.58 24.43 29.14
C LYS A 465 -13.32 23.58 29.05
N LYS A 466 -13.49 22.31 28.74
CA LYS A 466 -12.38 21.37 28.55
C LYS A 466 -12.00 21.22 27.07
N ARG A 467 -12.95 21.39 26.19
CA ARG A 467 -12.82 21.06 24.76
C ARG A 467 -12.90 22.31 23.90
N VAL A 468 -12.17 22.30 22.78
CA VAL A 468 -12.27 23.37 21.77
C VAL A 468 -13.66 23.41 21.13
N TRP A 469 -14.34 22.27 21.08
CA TRP A 469 -15.70 22.15 20.54
C TRP A 469 -16.64 21.57 21.62
N PRO A 470 -17.12 22.37 22.56
CA PRO A 470 -17.94 21.87 23.68
C PRO A 470 -19.27 21.24 23.24
N ASP A 471 -19.81 21.65 22.09
CA ASP A 471 -21.08 21.15 21.54
C ASP A 471 -20.94 19.82 20.77
N LEU A 472 -19.72 19.35 20.49
CA LEU A 472 -19.52 18.07 19.86
C LEU A 472 -19.61 16.95 20.89
N THR A 473 -20.51 16.00 20.66
CA THR A 473 -20.66 14.79 21.49
C THR A 473 -19.92 13.60 20.88
N LYS A 474 -19.30 12.76 21.73
CA LYS A 474 -18.62 11.54 21.32
C LYS A 474 -19.66 10.50 20.90
N GLY A 475 -19.65 10.10 19.65
CA GLY A 475 -20.40 8.94 19.17
C GLY A 475 -19.52 7.68 19.15
N ARG A 476 -20.09 6.54 18.75
CA ARG A 476 -19.32 5.28 18.61
C ARG A 476 -18.07 5.42 17.74
N ASP A 477 -18.12 6.22 16.68
CA ASP A 477 -17.01 6.46 15.75
C ASP A 477 -16.19 7.72 16.10
N GLY A 478 -16.23 8.18 17.35
CA GLY A 478 -15.56 9.39 17.83
C GLY A 478 -16.38 10.67 17.60
N TYR A 479 -15.73 11.82 17.79
CA TYR A 479 -16.36 13.15 17.66
C TYR A 479 -16.56 13.58 16.19
N GLY A 480 -15.71 13.11 15.28
CA GLY A 480 -15.72 13.50 13.88
C GLY A 480 -17.01 13.16 13.12
N ARG A 481 -17.86 12.24 13.64
CA ARG A 481 -19.08 11.83 12.94
C ARG A 481 -20.09 12.96 12.73
N ALA A 482 -20.26 13.84 13.72
CA ALA A 482 -21.14 15.00 13.60
C ALA A 482 -20.62 15.95 12.52
N VAL A 483 -19.33 16.27 12.54
CA VAL A 483 -18.65 17.10 11.53
C VAL A 483 -18.82 16.50 10.13
N SER A 484 -18.56 15.19 9.97
CA SER A 484 -18.70 14.49 8.68
C SER A 484 -20.12 14.58 8.12
N ARG A 485 -21.12 14.37 8.98
CA ARG A 485 -22.52 14.37 8.59
C ARG A 485 -23.00 15.76 8.18
N TRP A 486 -22.61 16.77 8.94
CA TRP A 486 -22.90 18.17 8.64
C TRP A 486 -22.20 18.59 7.35
N PHE A 487 -20.87 18.39 7.24
CA PHE A 487 -20.08 18.79 6.10
C PHE A 487 -20.57 18.13 4.79
N SER A 488 -20.96 16.87 4.86
CA SER A 488 -21.51 16.12 3.70
C SER A 488 -22.78 16.76 3.13
N LYS A 489 -23.57 17.45 3.96
CA LYS A 489 -24.75 18.21 3.54
C LYS A 489 -24.34 19.62 3.09
N TRP A 490 -23.59 20.31 3.93
CA TRP A 490 -23.21 21.71 3.71
C TRP A 490 -22.36 21.92 2.45
N ARG A 491 -21.41 21.05 2.14
CA ARG A 491 -20.61 21.16 0.91
C ARG A 491 -21.44 21.15 -0.39
N LYS A 492 -22.65 20.64 -0.35
CA LYS A 492 -23.56 20.63 -1.51
C LYS A 492 -24.14 22.01 -1.83
N THR A 493 -24.04 22.97 -0.91
CA THR A 493 -24.54 24.34 -1.11
C THR A 493 -23.59 25.21 -1.91
N TRP A 494 -22.30 24.84 -1.96
CA TRP A 494 -21.26 25.64 -2.59
C TRP A 494 -20.37 24.87 -3.59
N LEU A 495 -20.35 23.56 -3.58
CA LEU A 495 -19.67 22.76 -4.60
C LEU A 495 -20.61 22.46 -5.77
N THR A 496 -20.04 22.48 -6.98
CA THR A 496 -20.77 22.11 -8.20
C THR A 496 -21.04 20.58 -8.22
N PRO A 497 -22.04 20.13 -9.00
CA PRO A 497 -22.29 18.70 -9.20
C PRO A 497 -21.05 17.93 -9.68
N GLU A 498 -20.18 18.56 -10.47
CA GLU A 498 -18.94 17.96 -10.97
C GLU A 498 -17.90 17.80 -9.84
N ASP A 499 -17.74 18.80 -8.99
CA ASP A 499 -16.88 18.72 -7.81
C ASP A 499 -17.32 17.60 -6.85
N LEU A 500 -18.63 17.43 -6.69
CA LEU A 500 -19.20 16.36 -5.86
C LEU A 500 -18.92 14.97 -6.44
N LYS A 501 -18.92 14.79 -7.78
CA LYS A 501 -18.52 13.54 -8.45
C LYS A 501 -17.05 13.21 -8.24
N GLN A 502 -16.18 14.21 -8.17
CA GLN A 502 -14.74 14.07 -7.90
C GLN A 502 -14.44 13.76 -6.42
N LYS A 503 -15.47 13.48 -5.62
CA LYS A 503 -15.38 13.09 -4.21
C LYS A 503 -14.64 14.11 -3.31
N ARG A 504 -14.74 15.41 -3.60
CA ARG A 504 -14.27 16.45 -2.69
C ARG A 504 -15.06 16.38 -1.38
N ASP A 505 -14.43 15.86 -0.35
CA ASP A 505 -14.99 15.66 0.99
C ASP A 505 -14.14 16.39 2.05
N PHE A 506 -14.46 16.24 3.33
CA PHE A 506 -13.69 16.87 4.41
C PHE A 506 -12.20 16.45 4.38
N HIS A 507 -11.91 15.23 3.99
CA HIS A 507 -10.53 14.76 3.92
C HIS A 507 -9.75 15.39 2.74
N SER A 508 -10.43 15.92 1.74
CA SER A 508 -9.81 16.67 0.65
C SER A 508 -9.11 17.95 1.13
N PHE A 509 -9.49 18.55 2.26
CA PHE A 509 -8.73 19.64 2.87
C PHE A 509 -7.31 19.24 3.20
N ARG A 510 -7.14 18.04 3.75
CA ARG A 510 -5.81 17.50 4.03
C ARG A 510 -4.99 17.25 2.75
N HIS A 511 -5.63 16.77 1.68
CA HIS A 511 -4.96 16.63 0.38
C HIS A 511 -4.60 18.00 -0.21
N THR A 512 -5.46 19.01 -0.04
CA THR A 512 -5.19 20.39 -0.47
C THR A 512 -4.01 21.00 0.29
N PHE A 513 -3.94 20.82 1.62
CA PHE A 513 -2.80 21.23 2.43
C PHE A 513 -1.48 20.61 1.93
N ASP A 514 -1.47 19.29 1.73
CA ASP A 514 -0.32 18.55 1.22
C ASP A 514 0.11 19.04 -0.17
N ASP A 515 -0.84 19.20 -1.09
CA ASP A 515 -0.62 19.66 -2.46
C ASP A 515 -0.08 21.10 -2.51
N ARG A 516 -0.71 22.02 -1.78
CA ARG A 516 -0.29 23.41 -1.71
C ARG A 516 1.13 23.58 -1.16
N LEU A 517 1.46 22.86 -0.08
CA LEU A 517 2.82 22.89 0.47
C LEU A 517 3.86 22.29 -0.48
N LYS A 518 3.51 21.24 -1.23
CA LYS A 518 4.38 20.71 -2.29
C LYS A 518 4.63 21.75 -3.38
N HIS A 519 3.60 22.44 -3.82
CA HIS A 519 3.72 23.50 -4.81
C HIS A 519 4.50 24.71 -4.28
N ALA A 520 4.44 24.99 -2.97
CA ALA A 520 5.26 25.98 -2.29
C ALA A 520 6.73 25.52 -2.06
N GLY A 521 7.11 24.31 -2.52
CA GLY A 521 8.47 23.80 -2.45
C GLY A 521 8.81 22.99 -1.19
N VAL A 522 7.84 22.65 -0.37
CA VAL A 522 8.05 21.77 0.80
C VAL A 522 8.06 20.30 0.35
N LEU A 523 9.24 19.79 0.02
CA LEU A 523 9.43 18.43 -0.54
C LEU A 523 10.25 17.52 0.39
N ASP A 524 10.45 17.92 1.63
CA ASP A 524 11.29 17.24 2.62
C ASP A 524 10.46 16.60 3.75
N VAL A 525 11.15 16.17 4.81
CA VAL A 525 10.58 15.48 5.97
C VAL A 525 9.53 16.29 6.74
N ARG A 526 9.53 17.63 6.63
CA ARG A 526 8.55 18.50 7.28
C ARG A 526 7.12 18.12 6.90
N LEU A 527 6.89 17.86 5.61
CA LEU A 527 5.56 17.54 5.12
C LEU A 527 5.03 16.18 5.65
N PRO A 528 5.73 15.04 5.54
CA PRO A 528 5.31 13.80 6.17
C PRO A 528 5.08 13.92 7.68
N GLN A 529 5.91 14.69 8.40
CA GLN A 529 5.76 14.91 9.83
C GLN A 529 4.50 15.72 10.15
N LEU A 530 4.24 16.83 9.45
CA LEU A 530 3.00 17.61 9.58
C LEU A 530 1.76 16.75 9.29
N MET A 531 1.87 15.88 8.30
CA MET A 531 0.79 14.96 7.92
C MET A 531 0.63 13.78 8.90
N GLY A 532 1.58 13.51 9.80
CA GLY A 532 1.55 12.34 10.69
C GLY A 532 1.55 11.04 9.89
N HIS A 533 2.41 10.97 8.88
CA HIS A 533 2.78 9.75 8.19
C HIS A 533 3.90 9.07 8.96
N SER A 534 3.96 7.72 8.88
CA SER A 534 5.10 7.00 9.47
C SER A 534 6.38 7.40 8.75
N LEU A 535 7.35 7.87 9.53
CA LEU A 535 8.71 8.16 9.07
C LEU A 535 9.62 6.92 9.24
N GLU A 536 9.08 5.79 9.72
CA GLU A 536 9.84 4.56 10.01
C GLU A 536 10.61 4.01 8.81
N THR A 537 10.19 4.34 7.61
CA THR A 537 10.89 4.00 6.36
C THR A 537 12.08 4.92 6.07
N ASP A 538 12.18 6.08 6.72
CA ASP A 538 13.33 6.98 6.59
C ASP A 538 14.29 6.78 7.77
N GLN A 539 15.47 6.17 7.49
CA GLN A 539 16.46 5.87 8.52
C GLN A 539 17.06 7.12 9.18
N THR A 540 17.05 8.25 8.48
CA THR A 540 17.63 9.49 8.97
C THR A 540 16.72 10.17 9.99
N PHE A 541 15.41 10.10 9.78
CA PHE A 541 14.41 10.81 10.60
C PHE A 541 13.47 9.88 11.39
N GLY A 542 13.33 8.61 10.98
CA GLY A 542 12.35 7.70 11.58
C GLY A 542 12.89 6.84 12.74
N ARG A 543 14.18 6.50 12.76
CA ARG A 543 14.75 5.54 13.71
C ARG A 543 15.78 6.14 14.69
N TYR A 544 16.51 7.17 14.29
CA TYR A 544 17.62 7.74 15.04
C TYR A 544 17.60 9.27 15.12
N GLY A 545 16.66 9.94 14.42
CA GLY A 545 16.53 11.38 14.45
C GLY A 545 15.35 11.81 15.33
N ASP A 546 15.55 12.84 16.14
CA ASP A 546 14.45 13.53 16.79
C ASP A 546 13.52 14.12 15.74
N LEU A 547 12.22 14.15 16.03
CA LEU A 547 11.25 14.87 15.22
C LEU A 547 11.66 16.34 15.13
N LEU A 548 11.42 16.96 14.00
CA LEU A 548 11.63 18.39 13.82
C LEU A 548 10.80 19.16 14.85
N ARG A 549 11.40 20.21 15.43
CA ARG A 549 10.75 21.05 16.42
C ARG A 549 9.75 22.03 15.79
N PRO A 550 8.78 22.54 16.54
CA PRO A 550 7.77 23.46 16.05
C PRO A 550 8.28 24.65 15.22
N PRO A 551 9.39 25.35 15.58
CA PRO A 551 9.92 26.44 14.74
C PRO A 551 10.30 25.99 13.33
N GLN A 552 10.88 24.79 13.18
CA GLN A 552 11.28 24.25 11.88
C GLN A 552 10.05 23.84 11.02
N LEU A 553 8.98 23.38 11.66
CA LEU A 553 7.73 23.04 11.01
C LEU A 553 6.93 24.30 10.63
N LEU A 554 7.00 25.35 11.45
CA LEU A 554 6.35 26.62 11.20
C LEU A 554 6.84 27.25 9.91
N GLU A 555 8.13 27.14 9.59
CA GLU A 555 8.70 27.64 8.33
C GLU A 555 8.05 26.99 7.09
N ALA A 556 7.60 25.76 7.19
CA ALA A 556 6.83 25.13 6.12
C ALA A 556 5.37 25.60 6.11
N VAL A 557 4.74 25.70 7.28
CA VAL A 557 3.33 26.11 7.41
C VAL A 557 3.12 27.55 6.93
N LYS A 558 4.06 28.45 7.17
CA LYS A 558 4.03 29.86 6.68
C LYS A 558 3.98 29.98 5.17
N LEU A 559 4.43 28.98 4.42
CA LEU A 559 4.41 28.97 2.95
C LEU A 559 3.02 28.65 2.37
N LEU A 560 2.08 28.26 3.22
CA LEU A 560 0.73 27.94 2.78
C LEU A 560 -0.05 29.25 2.50
N ASP A 561 -0.41 29.44 1.25
CA ASP A 561 -1.31 30.51 0.81
C ASP A 561 -2.57 29.89 0.19
N LEU A 562 -3.71 30.21 0.75
CA LEU A 562 -5.02 29.74 0.29
C LEU A 562 -5.79 30.81 -0.48
N GLY A 563 -5.29 32.05 -0.52
CA GLY A 563 -5.92 33.17 -1.21
C GLY A 563 -7.22 33.65 -0.54
N PHE A 564 -7.38 33.42 0.77
CA PHE A 564 -8.56 33.89 1.49
C PHE A 564 -8.46 35.39 1.83
N ASP A 565 -9.60 36.07 1.74
CA ASP A 565 -9.79 37.41 2.24
C ASP A 565 -10.20 37.31 3.73
N LEU A 566 -9.22 37.51 4.62
CA LEU A 566 -9.42 37.33 6.06
C LEU A 566 -10.41 38.31 6.66
N ASP A 567 -10.50 39.53 6.12
CA ASP A 567 -11.43 40.55 6.63
C ASP A 567 -12.89 40.12 6.42
N LYS A 568 -13.19 39.45 5.32
CA LYS A 568 -14.52 38.85 5.09
C LYS A 568 -14.83 37.67 5.98
N LEU A 569 -13.81 36.93 6.39
CA LEU A 569 -13.96 35.75 7.24
C LEU A 569 -14.05 36.08 8.72
N ARG A 570 -13.65 37.28 9.15
CA ARG A 570 -13.72 37.67 10.58
C ARG A 570 -15.13 37.53 11.14
N ARG A 571 -15.24 36.86 12.26
CA ARG A 571 -16.50 36.59 12.93
C ARG A 571 -16.32 36.63 14.45
N GLU A 572 -17.18 37.38 15.15
CA GLU A 572 -17.22 37.36 16.60
C GLU A 572 -17.94 36.10 17.09
N TRP A 573 -17.43 35.52 18.15
CA TRP A 573 -18.03 34.36 18.80
C TRP A 573 -18.49 34.74 20.19
N PRO A 574 -19.77 34.45 20.57
CA PRO A 574 -20.33 34.83 21.86
C PRO A 574 -19.69 34.05 23.03
#